data_272d7004321a55395f771c887d89d716
#
_entry.id   272d7004321a55395f771c887d89d716
#
_cell.length_a   1.000
_cell.length_b   1.000
_cell.length_c   1.000
_cell.angle_alpha   90.00
_cell.angle_beta   90.00
_cell.angle_gamma   90.00
#
_symmetry.space_group_name_H-M   'P 1'
#
loop_
_entity.id
_entity.type
_entity.pdbx_description
1 polymer ?
#
loop_
_entity_poly.entity_id
_entity_poly.type
_entity_poly.pdbx_seq_one_letter_code
_entity_poly.pdbx_strand_id
1 'polypeptide(L)'
;MMKRTLLPLFYTACFVFMQVQSQDNEKKTLTMSPFQGLKIYSNLDVRLIASDVNKAIAYGENSDFVILSLKEDILKIRISGGSLLTPGKTRIDLYHSKPLNEIRIYQGSNLTSLVPIEQTSLTIEAKTGAVIDLEVYGKRLDTKATLGGRIHLKGAVSNHELQIGSSGICEADQLITEQTKASSKAGAYAYIHAKELIDAELYGGTFRVFGNPKKQITQELLGGRIILEK
;
A
#
# COMPACT_ATOMS: atom_id res chain seq x y z
N MET A 1 -34.76 -7.71 -85.31
CA MET A 1 -34.29 -6.58 -84.49
C MET A 1 -34.53 -6.89 -83.01
N MET A 2 -33.53 -7.40 -82.29
CA MET A 2 -33.62 -7.73 -80.89
C MET A 2 -32.99 -6.60 -80.08
N LYS A 3 -33.75 -5.91 -79.24
CA LYS A 3 -33.27 -4.91 -78.27
C LYS A 3 -32.83 -5.60 -77.02
N ARG A 4 -31.52 -5.56 -76.75
CA ARG A 4 -30.92 -5.99 -75.48
C ARG A 4 -31.05 -4.86 -74.45
N THR A 5 -31.85 -5.04 -73.44
CA THR A 5 -31.97 -4.20 -72.24
C THR A 5 -30.85 -4.59 -71.24
N LEU A 6 -29.92 -3.69 -70.97
CA LEU A 6 -28.92 -3.80 -69.91
C LEU A 6 -29.55 -3.42 -68.56
N LEU A 7 -29.50 -4.33 -67.61
CA LEU A 7 -29.95 -4.14 -66.22
C LEU A 7 -28.71 -3.66 -65.40
N PRO A 8 -28.75 -2.54 -64.70
CA PRO A 8 -27.64 -2.14 -63.84
C PRO A 8 -27.67 -2.90 -62.52
N LEU A 9 -26.56 -3.57 -62.23
CA LEU A 9 -26.34 -4.27 -60.97
C LEU A 9 -26.00 -3.23 -59.88
N PHE A 10 -26.91 -2.95 -58.96
CA PHE A 10 -26.67 -2.13 -57.79
C PHE A 10 -25.90 -2.98 -56.76
N TYR A 11 -24.60 -2.67 -56.59
CA TYR A 11 -23.77 -3.21 -55.49
C TYR A 11 -24.05 -2.40 -54.22
N THR A 12 -24.87 -2.94 -53.33
CA THR A 12 -25.12 -2.37 -52.02
C THR A 12 -23.95 -2.79 -51.11
N ALA A 13 -22.96 -1.91 -50.92
CA ALA A 13 -21.91 -2.11 -49.94
C ALA A 13 -22.49 -1.93 -48.53
N CYS A 14 -22.68 -3.06 -47.86
CA CYS A 14 -23.07 -3.11 -46.43
C CYS A 14 -21.86 -2.72 -45.59
N PHE A 15 -21.77 -1.44 -45.20
CA PHE A 15 -20.80 -0.97 -44.20
C PHE A 15 -21.26 -1.46 -42.85
N VAL A 16 -20.66 -2.57 -42.39
CA VAL A 16 -20.77 -3.04 -40.99
C VAL A 16 -19.95 -2.07 -40.14
N PHE A 17 -20.63 -1.10 -39.53
CA PHE A 17 -20.06 -0.35 -38.42
C PHE A 17 -19.82 -1.31 -37.25
N MET A 18 -18.60 -1.82 -37.09
CA MET A 18 -18.15 -2.40 -35.83
C MET A 18 -18.15 -1.26 -34.80
N GLN A 19 -19.18 -1.17 -33.99
CA GLN A 19 -19.13 -0.43 -32.75
C GLN A 19 -18.13 -1.15 -31.85
N VAL A 20 -16.95 -0.59 -31.72
CA VAL A 20 -16.03 -0.91 -30.62
C VAL A 20 -16.73 -0.44 -29.35
N GLN A 21 -17.46 -1.33 -28.70
CA GLN A 21 -17.89 -1.13 -27.33
C GLN A 21 -16.61 -1.08 -26.50
N SER A 22 -16.22 0.13 -26.12
CA SER A 22 -15.31 0.35 -25.00
C SER A 22 -15.90 -0.43 -23.82
N GLN A 23 -15.24 -1.50 -23.39
CA GLN A 23 -15.53 -2.13 -22.10
C GLN A 23 -15.33 -1.04 -21.05
N ASP A 24 -16.42 -0.43 -20.59
CA ASP A 24 -16.44 0.31 -19.34
C ASP A 24 -15.99 -0.69 -18.27
N ASN A 25 -14.72 -0.57 -17.86
CA ASN A 25 -14.21 -1.33 -16.73
C ASN A 25 -15.19 -1.14 -15.59
N GLU A 26 -15.79 -2.24 -15.11
CA GLU A 26 -16.73 -2.24 -13.99
C GLU A 26 -16.15 -1.36 -12.88
N LYS A 27 -16.86 -0.27 -12.59
CA LYS A 27 -16.40 0.79 -11.71
C LYS A 27 -17.48 1.12 -10.70
N LYS A 28 -17.16 0.97 -9.42
CA LYS A 28 -18.04 1.32 -8.32
C LYS A 28 -17.51 2.51 -7.53
N THR A 29 -18.33 3.53 -7.37
CA THR A 29 -18.02 4.69 -6.55
C THR A 29 -18.77 4.63 -5.22
N LEU A 30 -18.04 4.77 -4.12
CA LEU A 30 -18.55 4.74 -2.75
C LEU A 30 -18.13 6.03 -2.04
N THR A 31 -19.08 6.78 -1.50
CA THR A 31 -18.81 7.98 -0.69
C THR A 31 -18.83 7.66 0.80
N MET A 32 -18.06 8.42 1.60
CA MET A 32 -18.00 8.22 3.05
C MET A 32 -17.70 9.53 3.78
N SER A 33 -17.91 9.52 5.09
CA SER A 33 -17.46 10.61 5.96
C SER A 33 -15.92 10.62 6.09
N PRO A 34 -15.30 11.75 6.47
CA PRO A 34 -13.87 11.83 6.71
C PRO A 34 -13.39 10.83 7.75
N PHE A 35 -12.17 10.32 7.57
CA PHE A 35 -11.54 9.33 8.45
C PHE A 35 -10.07 9.70 8.70
N GLN A 36 -9.49 9.19 9.80
CA GLN A 36 -8.08 9.38 10.17
C GLN A 36 -7.31 8.07 10.32
N GLY A 37 -8.03 6.93 10.39
CA GLY A 37 -7.46 5.59 10.40
C GLY A 37 -7.91 4.79 9.18
N LEU A 38 -7.02 3.91 8.68
CA LEU A 38 -7.28 3.07 7.51
C LEU A 38 -6.91 1.62 7.79
N LYS A 39 -7.84 0.68 7.52
CA LYS A 39 -7.59 -0.77 7.58
C LYS A 39 -8.02 -1.42 6.27
N ILE A 40 -7.11 -2.15 5.61
CA ILE A 40 -7.36 -2.80 4.32
C ILE A 40 -7.13 -4.30 4.44
N TYR A 41 -8.04 -5.09 3.86
CA TYR A 41 -8.03 -6.55 3.85
C TYR A 41 -8.35 -7.09 2.46
N SER A 42 -8.23 -8.41 2.29
CA SER A 42 -8.77 -9.14 1.12
C SER A 42 -8.04 -8.90 -0.19
N ASN A 43 -6.70 -8.84 -0.17
CA ASN A 43 -5.85 -8.76 -1.38
C ASN A 43 -6.20 -7.58 -2.31
N LEU A 44 -6.49 -6.42 -1.74
CA LEU A 44 -6.80 -5.20 -2.46
C LEU A 44 -5.54 -4.43 -2.85
N ASP A 45 -5.59 -3.72 -3.98
CA ASP A 45 -4.56 -2.76 -4.40
C ASP A 45 -5.11 -1.33 -4.24
N VAL A 46 -4.65 -0.62 -3.22
CA VAL A 46 -5.21 0.67 -2.84
C VAL A 46 -4.20 1.79 -3.05
N ARG A 47 -4.65 2.85 -3.71
CA ARG A 47 -3.89 4.07 -3.92
C ARG A 47 -4.53 5.23 -3.16
N LEU A 48 -3.79 5.86 -2.25
CA LEU A 48 -4.22 7.05 -1.52
C LEU A 48 -4.09 8.30 -2.38
N ILE A 49 -5.09 9.14 -2.33
CA ILE A 49 -5.17 10.41 -3.06
C ILE A 49 -5.68 11.48 -2.11
N ALA A 50 -4.83 12.45 -1.79
CA ALA A 50 -5.24 13.62 -1.01
C ALA A 50 -6.27 14.45 -1.80
N SER A 51 -7.36 14.85 -1.16
CA SER A 51 -8.49 15.52 -1.82
C SER A 51 -9.39 16.21 -0.78
N ASP A 52 -10.24 17.11 -1.22
CA ASP A 52 -11.26 17.74 -0.37
C ASP A 52 -12.50 16.84 -0.14
N VAL A 53 -12.58 15.72 -0.86
CA VAL A 53 -13.71 14.78 -0.76
C VAL A 53 -13.24 13.41 -0.28
N ASN A 54 -14.17 12.66 0.35
CA ASN A 54 -13.91 11.31 0.82
C ASN A 54 -14.75 10.33 0.01
N LYS A 55 -14.08 9.59 -0.88
CA LYS A 55 -14.70 8.55 -1.73
C LYS A 55 -13.70 7.46 -2.09
N ALA A 56 -14.20 6.29 -2.37
CA ALA A 56 -13.44 5.21 -2.98
C ALA A 56 -13.99 4.91 -4.36
N ILE A 57 -13.11 4.72 -5.34
CA ILE A 57 -13.47 4.24 -6.66
C ILE A 57 -12.82 2.88 -6.83
N ALA A 58 -13.64 1.84 -6.84
CA ALA A 58 -13.19 0.47 -7.03
C ALA A 58 -13.29 0.09 -8.51
N TYR A 59 -12.29 -0.64 -9.01
CA TYR A 59 -12.16 -1.08 -10.39
C TYR A 59 -11.88 -2.58 -10.44
N GLY A 60 -12.42 -3.25 -11.46
CA GLY A 60 -12.24 -4.67 -11.75
C GLY A 60 -13.46 -5.50 -11.39
N GLU A 61 -13.42 -6.77 -11.75
CA GLU A 61 -14.56 -7.74 -11.65
C GLU A 61 -15.16 -7.85 -10.24
N ASN A 62 -14.34 -7.60 -9.19
CA ASN A 62 -14.80 -7.67 -7.80
C ASN A 62 -15.18 -6.30 -7.22
N SER A 63 -15.28 -5.24 -8.04
CA SER A 63 -15.60 -3.89 -7.58
C SER A 63 -16.94 -3.80 -6.83
N ASP A 64 -17.95 -4.55 -7.27
CA ASP A 64 -19.28 -4.58 -6.65
C ASP A 64 -19.29 -5.21 -5.25
N PHE A 65 -18.32 -6.06 -4.96
CA PHE A 65 -18.22 -6.74 -3.67
C PHE A 65 -17.38 -5.96 -2.64
N VAL A 66 -16.86 -4.79 -3.02
CA VAL A 66 -16.12 -3.91 -2.09
C VAL A 66 -17.09 -3.36 -1.05
N ILE A 67 -16.73 -3.55 0.22
CA ILE A 67 -17.45 -3.05 1.39
C ILE A 67 -16.57 -2.05 2.14
N LEU A 68 -17.13 -0.88 2.42
CA LEU A 68 -16.57 0.13 3.30
C LEU A 68 -17.33 0.12 4.62
N SER A 69 -16.61 0.19 5.73
CA SER A 69 -17.18 0.32 7.07
C SER A 69 -16.38 1.37 7.84
N LEU A 70 -17.04 2.45 8.25
CA LEU A 70 -16.44 3.51 9.05
C LEU A 70 -16.93 3.39 10.49
N LYS A 71 -15.98 3.25 11.44
CA LYS A 71 -16.26 3.22 12.87
C LYS A 71 -15.15 3.95 13.61
N GLU A 72 -15.50 4.88 14.50
CA GLU A 72 -14.54 5.63 15.35
C GLU A 72 -13.40 6.27 14.52
N ASP A 73 -13.77 6.94 13.41
CA ASP A 73 -12.83 7.56 12.45
C ASP A 73 -11.88 6.57 11.75
N ILE A 74 -12.09 5.26 11.85
CA ILE A 74 -11.32 4.22 11.16
C ILE A 74 -12.12 3.66 10.00
N LEU A 75 -11.65 3.89 8.78
CA LEU A 75 -12.20 3.29 7.58
C LEU A 75 -11.63 1.87 7.40
N LYS A 76 -12.52 0.89 7.32
CA LYS A 76 -12.18 -0.49 6.98
C LYS A 76 -12.67 -0.81 5.57
N ILE A 77 -11.75 -1.31 4.73
CA ILE A 77 -12.02 -1.73 3.35
C ILE A 77 -11.79 -3.23 3.23
N ARG A 78 -12.76 -3.94 2.64
CA ARG A 78 -12.66 -5.38 2.40
C ARG A 78 -13.56 -5.81 1.24
N ILE A 79 -13.36 -7.01 0.73
CA ILE A 79 -14.30 -7.68 -0.19
C ILE A 79 -15.25 -8.56 0.62
N SER A 80 -16.53 -8.65 0.23
CA SER A 80 -17.50 -9.58 0.84
C SER A 80 -17.15 -11.03 0.54
N GLY A 81 -17.52 -11.95 1.47
CA GLY A 81 -17.04 -13.34 1.47
C GLY A 81 -17.35 -14.18 0.23
N GLY A 82 -18.38 -13.83 -0.55
CA GLY A 82 -18.76 -14.58 -1.76
C GLY A 82 -17.82 -14.42 -2.95
N SER A 83 -16.96 -13.36 -2.96
CA SER A 83 -16.05 -13.04 -4.07
C SER A 83 -14.58 -13.37 -3.79
N LEU A 84 -14.24 -13.97 -2.65
CA LEU A 84 -12.85 -14.29 -2.29
C LEU A 84 -12.21 -15.35 -3.20
N LEU A 85 -13.01 -16.09 -3.95
CA LEU A 85 -12.56 -17.16 -4.86
C LEU A 85 -12.35 -16.67 -6.30
N THR A 86 -12.72 -15.43 -6.63
CA THR A 86 -12.51 -14.89 -7.99
C THR A 86 -11.07 -14.43 -8.14
N PRO A 87 -10.31 -14.95 -9.12
CA PRO A 87 -8.96 -14.51 -9.39
C PRO A 87 -8.92 -13.02 -9.79
N GLY A 88 -7.92 -12.30 -9.32
CA GLY A 88 -7.68 -10.90 -9.70
C GLY A 88 -7.58 -9.96 -8.50
N LYS A 89 -6.81 -8.88 -8.67
CA LYS A 89 -6.73 -7.80 -7.69
C LYS A 89 -7.74 -6.71 -8.03
N THR A 90 -8.54 -6.34 -7.05
CA THR A 90 -9.40 -5.16 -7.15
C THR A 90 -8.57 -3.93 -6.80
N ARG A 91 -8.53 -2.96 -7.72
CA ARG A 91 -7.86 -1.69 -7.50
C ARG A 91 -8.84 -0.68 -6.92
N ILE A 92 -8.37 0.10 -5.95
CA ILE A 92 -9.17 1.16 -5.31
C ILE A 92 -8.38 2.46 -5.30
N ASP A 93 -8.94 3.51 -5.91
CA ASP A 93 -8.50 4.88 -5.71
C ASP A 93 -9.25 5.46 -4.51
N LEU A 94 -8.53 5.68 -3.39
CA LEU A 94 -9.10 6.14 -2.13
C LEU A 94 -8.77 7.61 -1.90
N TYR A 95 -9.78 8.45 -2.03
CA TYR A 95 -9.69 9.89 -1.79
C TYR A 95 -9.99 10.20 -0.33
N HIS A 96 -9.15 11.01 0.31
CA HIS A 96 -9.29 11.39 1.71
C HIS A 96 -8.98 12.86 1.95
N SER A 97 -9.74 13.50 2.85
CA SER A 97 -9.62 14.93 3.16
C SER A 97 -8.89 15.21 4.47
N LYS A 98 -8.80 14.24 5.39
CA LYS A 98 -8.09 14.39 6.65
C LYS A 98 -6.73 13.70 6.62
N PRO A 99 -5.73 14.22 7.33
CA PRO A 99 -4.47 13.53 7.57
C PRO A 99 -4.70 12.17 8.25
N LEU A 100 -3.98 11.13 7.81
CA LEU A 100 -4.08 9.78 8.38
C LEU A 100 -3.06 9.63 9.51
N ASN A 101 -3.50 9.13 10.67
CA ASN A 101 -2.65 8.84 11.82
C ASN A 101 -2.39 7.34 12.04
N GLU A 102 -3.20 6.48 11.41
CA GLU A 102 -3.09 5.03 11.49
C GLU A 102 -3.36 4.38 10.13
N ILE A 103 -2.44 3.52 9.68
CA ILE A 103 -2.54 2.74 8.43
C ILE A 103 -2.20 1.29 8.73
N ARG A 104 -3.14 0.36 8.56
CA ARG A 104 -2.94 -1.07 8.79
C ARG A 104 -3.41 -1.89 7.60
N ILE A 105 -2.50 -2.64 7.00
CA ILE A 105 -2.75 -3.39 5.77
C ILE A 105 -2.51 -4.87 6.00
N TYR A 106 -3.44 -5.69 5.50
CA TYR A 106 -3.49 -7.12 5.79
C TYR A 106 -3.77 -7.96 4.55
N GLN A 107 -3.48 -9.26 4.62
CA GLN A 107 -3.96 -10.29 3.69
C GLN A 107 -3.60 -10.02 2.22
N GLY A 108 -2.31 -9.82 1.94
CA GLY A 108 -1.80 -9.64 0.58
C GLY A 108 -2.19 -8.32 -0.09
N SER A 109 -2.85 -7.40 0.65
CA SER A 109 -3.21 -6.09 0.11
C SER A 109 -1.99 -5.19 -0.05
N ASN A 110 -2.05 -4.29 -1.03
CA ASN A 110 -1.02 -3.29 -1.29
C ASN A 110 -1.56 -1.89 -1.00
N LEU A 111 -0.68 -1.01 -0.52
CA LEU A 111 -0.97 0.42 -0.35
C LEU A 111 0.15 1.27 -0.91
N THR A 112 -0.22 2.25 -1.72
CA THR A 112 0.66 3.33 -2.20
C THR A 112 0.00 4.69 -1.98
N SER A 113 0.79 5.78 -2.02
CA SER A 113 0.27 7.15 -2.02
C SER A 113 0.83 7.93 -3.20
N LEU A 114 0.02 8.81 -3.80
CA LEU A 114 0.46 9.70 -4.88
C LEU A 114 1.31 10.88 -4.40
N VAL A 115 1.16 11.23 -3.12
CA VAL A 115 1.88 12.34 -2.50
C VAL A 115 2.46 11.88 -1.17
N PRO A 116 3.53 12.55 -0.68
CA PRO A 116 4.05 12.28 0.66
C PRO A 116 2.98 12.42 1.73
N ILE A 117 3.09 11.59 2.79
CA ILE A 117 2.26 11.72 3.99
C ILE A 117 3.03 12.57 4.99
N GLU A 118 2.51 13.76 5.27
CA GLU A 118 3.06 14.67 6.26
C GLU A 118 2.24 14.61 7.54
N GLN A 119 2.86 14.13 8.64
CA GLN A 119 2.15 13.89 9.89
C GLN A 119 3.07 14.04 11.11
N THR A 120 2.55 14.65 12.20
CA THR A 120 3.33 14.69 13.44
C THR A 120 3.59 13.32 14.01
N SER A 121 2.58 12.42 13.96
CA SER A 121 2.69 11.03 14.40
C SER A 121 1.89 10.13 13.48
N LEU A 122 2.51 9.04 13.00
CA LEU A 122 1.90 8.06 12.11
C LEU A 122 2.23 6.65 12.59
N THR A 123 1.22 5.78 12.61
CA THR A 123 1.39 4.34 12.84
C THR A 123 1.13 3.57 11.55
N ILE A 124 2.06 2.69 11.17
CA ILE A 124 1.99 1.85 9.96
C ILE A 124 2.13 0.37 10.33
N GLU A 125 1.22 -0.47 9.88
CA GLU A 125 1.31 -1.93 10.07
C GLU A 125 1.06 -2.67 8.75
N ALA A 126 2.00 -3.56 8.36
CA ALA A 126 1.84 -4.53 7.28
C ALA A 126 1.89 -5.95 7.84
N LYS A 127 0.87 -6.76 7.54
CA LYS A 127 0.78 -8.12 8.07
C LYS A 127 0.20 -9.10 7.05
N THR A 128 0.63 -10.37 7.15
CA THR A 128 0.11 -11.46 6.32
C THR A 128 0.29 -11.16 4.82
N GLY A 129 1.54 -10.97 4.41
CA GLY A 129 1.91 -10.74 3.01
C GLY A 129 1.50 -9.36 2.44
N ALA A 130 1.05 -8.44 3.27
CA ALA A 130 0.70 -7.09 2.83
C ALA A 130 1.94 -6.27 2.46
N VAL A 131 1.80 -5.33 1.53
CA VAL A 131 2.87 -4.44 1.08
C VAL A 131 2.44 -2.98 1.22
N ILE A 132 3.32 -2.16 1.79
CA ILE A 132 3.15 -0.71 1.93
C ILE A 132 4.34 -0.01 1.30
N ASP A 133 4.09 0.98 0.45
CA ASP A 133 5.13 1.83 -0.17
C ASP A 133 4.71 3.29 -0.01
N LEU A 134 5.40 4.03 0.86
CA LEU A 134 5.05 5.38 1.26
C LEU A 134 6.27 6.28 1.39
N GLU A 135 6.07 7.53 1.04
CA GLU A 135 6.94 8.63 1.41
C GLU A 135 6.36 9.37 2.63
N VAL A 136 7.16 9.51 3.71
CA VAL A 136 6.66 10.01 5.00
C VAL A 136 7.59 11.10 5.54
N TYR A 137 6.96 12.20 5.99
CA TYR A 137 7.63 13.26 6.74
C TYR A 137 6.92 13.52 8.05
N GLY A 138 7.69 13.62 9.16
CA GLY A 138 7.06 13.82 10.46
C GLY A 138 8.02 13.82 11.65
N LYS A 139 7.42 13.75 12.85
CA LYS A 139 8.19 13.68 14.10
C LYS A 139 8.31 12.27 14.65
N ARG A 140 7.23 11.50 14.62
CA ARG A 140 7.18 10.12 15.12
C ARG A 140 6.55 9.19 14.11
N LEU A 141 7.23 8.09 13.85
CA LEU A 141 6.74 7.00 13.02
C LEU A 141 6.86 5.68 13.79
N ASP A 142 5.73 5.01 14.00
CA ASP A 142 5.68 3.67 14.57
C ASP A 142 5.36 2.67 13.44
N THR A 143 6.29 1.73 13.19
CA THR A 143 6.21 0.81 12.05
C THR A 143 6.22 -0.64 12.52
N LYS A 144 5.33 -1.47 11.99
CA LYS A 144 5.27 -2.89 12.30
C LYS A 144 5.10 -3.75 11.04
N ALA A 145 6.03 -4.69 10.82
CA ALA A 145 5.96 -5.66 9.74
C ALA A 145 6.04 -7.08 10.28
N THR A 146 4.99 -7.90 10.04
CA THR A 146 4.93 -9.27 10.57
C THR A 146 4.27 -10.24 9.58
N LEU A 147 4.51 -11.55 9.73
CA LEU A 147 3.91 -12.60 8.92
C LEU A 147 4.09 -12.35 7.41
N GLY A 148 5.32 -12.07 7.00
CA GLY A 148 5.66 -11.77 5.60
C GLY A 148 5.20 -10.39 5.11
N GLY A 149 4.73 -9.49 6.00
CA GLY A 149 4.44 -8.10 5.66
C GLY A 149 5.70 -7.37 5.22
N ARG A 150 5.58 -6.51 4.22
CA ARG A 150 6.68 -5.72 3.66
C ARG A 150 6.33 -4.24 3.67
N ILE A 151 7.28 -3.41 4.13
CA ILE A 151 7.11 -1.96 4.21
C ILE A 151 8.33 -1.29 3.56
N HIS A 152 8.08 -0.46 2.55
CA HIS A 152 9.06 0.41 1.92
C HIS A 152 8.77 1.84 2.35
N LEU A 153 9.78 2.50 2.90
CA LEU A 153 9.67 3.87 3.41
C LEU A 153 10.79 4.74 2.87
N LYS A 154 10.42 5.95 2.47
CA LYS A 154 11.35 7.03 2.16
C LYS A 154 10.90 8.35 2.78
N GLY A 155 11.77 9.35 2.83
CA GLY A 155 11.47 10.65 3.40
C GLY A 155 12.30 10.96 4.65
N ALA A 156 11.69 11.62 5.67
CA ALA A 156 12.41 11.98 6.90
C ALA A 156 11.47 12.04 8.11
N VAL A 157 11.91 11.46 9.23
CA VAL A 157 11.21 11.56 10.53
C VAL A 157 12.23 11.73 11.67
N SER A 158 11.85 12.40 12.75
CA SER A 158 12.78 12.56 13.87
C SER A 158 12.98 11.23 14.62
N ASN A 159 11.89 10.54 14.95
CA ASN A 159 11.92 9.31 15.73
C ASN A 159 11.18 8.18 15.00
N HIS A 160 11.84 7.06 14.82
CA HIS A 160 11.29 5.86 14.23
C HIS A 160 11.32 4.70 15.23
N GLU A 161 10.15 4.13 15.56
CA GLU A 161 10.03 2.89 16.29
C GLU A 161 9.66 1.76 15.33
N LEU A 162 10.55 0.76 15.19
CA LEU A 162 10.41 -0.32 14.24
C LEU A 162 10.29 -1.66 14.95
N GLN A 163 9.20 -2.38 14.71
CA GLN A 163 8.96 -3.73 15.20
C GLN A 163 8.80 -4.71 14.03
N ILE A 164 9.66 -5.70 13.95
CA ILE A 164 9.59 -6.70 12.87
C ILE A 164 9.58 -8.10 13.43
N GLY A 165 8.83 -9.01 12.83
CA GLY A 165 8.82 -10.40 13.23
C GLY A 165 8.24 -11.34 12.17
N SER A 166 8.49 -12.63 12.35
CA SER A 166 7.89 -13.68 11.50
C SER A 166 8.05 -13.39 9.99
N SER A 167 9.29 -13.28 9.52
CA SER A 167 9.64 -12.99 8.12
C SER A 167 9.12 -11.64 7.59
N GLY A 168 8.86 -10.67 8.48
CA GLY A 168 8.59 -9.29 8.07
C GLY A 168 9.83 -8.64 7.48
N ILE A 169 9.63 -7.67 6.60
CA ILE A 169 10.69 -6.91 5.93
C ILE A 169 10.36 -5.42 6.02
N CYS A 170 11.35 -4.61 6.41
CA CYS A 170 11.26 -3.16 6.34
C CYS A 170 12.45 -2.59 5.57
N GLU A 171 12.19 -1.97 4.43
CA GLU A 171 13.16 -1.28 3.60
C GLU A 171 12.98 0.22 3.83
N ALA A 172 13.81 0.79 4.73
CA ALA A 172 13.78 2.18 5.18
C ALA A 172 15.17 2.84 5.13
N ASP A 173 16.04 2.36 4.24
CA ASP A 173 17.34 2.97 3.96
C ASP A 173 17.22 4.38 3.38
N GLN A 174 16.10 4.69 2.72
CA GLN A 174 15.76 6.03 2.19
C GLN A 174 14.91 6.87 3.16
N LEU A 175 14.53 6.34 4.32
CA LEU A 175 13.87 7.09 5.38
C LEU A 175 14.91 7.63 6.37
N ILE A 176 15.28 8.87 6.22
CA ILE A 176 16.26 9.52 7.09
C ILE A 176 15.66 9.76 8.47
N THR A 177 16.29 9.20 9.52
CA THR A 177 15.84 9.42 10.90
C THR A 177 16.93 10.05 11.75
N GLU A 178 16.53 10.84 12.77
CA GLU A 178 17.44 11.27 13.83
C GLU A 178 17.74 10.08 14.75
N GLN A 179 16.67 9.45 15.24
CA GLN A 179 16.77 8.31 16.14
C GLN A 179 15.88 7.17 15.67
N THR A 180 16.42 5.96 15.70
CA THR A 180 15.63 4.74 15.44
C THR A 180 15.79 3.76 16.60
N LYS A 181 14.64 3.30 17.13
CA LYS A 181 14.55 2.12 17.99
C LYS A 181 13.99 0.97 17.18
N ALA A 182 14.77 -0.09 17.00
CA ALA A 182 14.39 -1.24 16.19
C ALA A 182 14.42 -2.52 17.00
N SER A 183 13.35 -3.30 16.92
CA SER A 183 13.31 -4.64 17.55
C SER A 183 12.83 -5.70 16.58
N SER A 184 13.43 -6.88 16.66
CA SER A 184 13.04 -8.03 15.85
C SER A 184 12.75 -9.24 16.72
N LYS A 185 11.74 -10.01 16.30
CA LYS A 185 11.46 -11.34 16.80
C LYS A 185 11.32 -12.32 15.65
N ALA A 186 12.11 -13.41 15.67
CA ALA A 186 12.02 -14.51 14.71
C ALA A 186 12.24 -14.14 13.22
N GLY A 187 13.50 -13.99 12.80
CA GLY A 187 13.91 -14.01 11.38
C GLY A 187 13.38 -12.85 10.55
N ALA A 188 13.73 -11.63 10.92
CA ALA A 188 13.29 -10.41 10.26
C ALA A 188 14.45 -9.74 9.50
N TYR A 189 14.11 -8.90 8.51
CA TYR A 189 15.09 -8.13 7.76
C TYR A 189 14.70 -6.65 7.76
N ALA A 190 15.67 -5.77 8.11
CA ALA A 190 15.47 -4.34 8.01
C ALA A 190 16.69 -3.63 7.40
N TYR A 191 16.38 -2.58 6.63
CA TYR A 191 17.30 -1.56 6.17
C TYR A 191 16.91 -0.27 6.89
N ILE A 192 17.81 0.32 7.67
CA ILE A 192 17.50 1.42 8.60
C ILE A 192 18.51 2.56 8.36
N HIS A 193 18.03 3.80 8.27
CA HIS A 193 18.90 4.96 8.16
C HIS A 193 18.75 5.85 9.40
N ALA A 194 19.74 5.87 10.28
CA ALA A 194 19.76 6.67 11.49
C ALA A 194 20.99 7.57 11.55
N LYS A 195 20.84 8.84 11.98
CA LYS A 195 21.93 9.82 12.06
C LYS A 195 22.53 9.97 13.46
N GLU A 196 21.69 10.04 14.49
CA GLU A 196 22.14 10.32 15.85
C GLU A 196 22.19 9.06 16.71
N LEU A 197 21.11 8.27 16.71
CA LEU A 197 21.01 7.09 17.57
C LEU A 197 20.34 5.92 16.83
N ILE A 198 20.98 4.76 16.93
CA ILE A 198 20.35 3.47 16.72
C ILE A 198 20.30 2.69 18.04
N ASP A 199 19.11 2.27 18.47
CA ASP A 199 18.87 1.34 19.57
C ASP A 199 18.20 0.08 18.98
N ALA A 200 18.97 -0.99 18.79
CA ALA A 200 18.53 -2.16 18.04
C ALA A 200 18.68 -3.46 18.85
N GLU A 201 17.57 -4.18 19.04
CA GLU A 201 17.51 -5.50 19.66
C GLU A 201 17.02 -6.54 18.62
N LEU A 202 17.85 -7.52 18.32
CA LEU A 202 17.62 -8.46 17.23
C LEU A 202 17.67 -9.91 17.72
N TYR A 203 16.52 -10.60 17.62
CA TYR A 203 16.38 -12.06 17.84
C TYR A 203 16.27 -12.78 16.48
N GLY A 204 17.41 -13.11 15.89
CA GLY A 204 17.49 -13.72 14.56
C GLY A 204 17.18 -12.76 13.40
N GLY A 205 17.73 -13.02 12.23
CA GLY A 205 17.59 -12.17 11.04
C GLY A 205 18.73 -11.17 10.88
N THR A 206 18.52 -10.10 10.11
CA THR A 206 19.57 -9.14 9.79
C THR A 206 19.01 -7.72 9.73
N PHE A 207 19.67 -6.79 10.45
CA PHE A 207 19.49 -5.36 10.27
C PHE A 207 20.72 -4.76 9.60
N ARG A 208 20.52 -4.00 8.52
CA ARG A 208 21.51 -3.16 7.88
C ARG A 208 21.24 -1.71 8.25
N VAL A 209 22.22 -1.06 8.89
CA VAL A 209 22.09 0.30 9.42
C VAL A 209 22.98 1.25 8.64
N PHE A 210 22.37 2.24 8.02
CA PHE A 210 22.97 3.31 7.24
C PHE A 210 22.98 4.62 8.04
N GLY A 211 23.69 5.64 7.54
CA GLY A 211 23.69 7.00 8.10
C GLY A 211 24.75 7.25 9.17
N ASN A 212 25.58 6.25 9.51
CA ASN A 212 26.68 6.38 10.47
C ASN A 212 26.25 7.01 11.81
N PRO A 213 25.32 6.39 12.57
CA PRO A 213 24.77 6.96 13.80
C PRO A 213 25.87 7.23 14.84
N LYS A 214 25.82 8.42 15.48
CA LYS A 214 26.80 8.84 16.51
C LYS A 214 26.78 7.96 17.74
N LYS A 215 25.63 7.42 18.11
CA LYS A 215 25.45 6.49 19.23
C LYS A 215 24.78 5.21 18.77
N GLN A 216 25.33 4.08 19.20
CA GLN A 216 24.85 2.76 18.84
C GLN A 216 24.66 1.94 20.11
N ILE A 217 23.45 1.43 20.31
CA ILE A 217 23.07 0.49 21.36
C ILE A 217 22.54 -0.73 20.62
N THR A 218 23.30 -1.83 20.62
CA THR A 218 22.95 -3.00 19.82
C THR A 218 23.00 -4.26 20.68
N GLN A 219 21.98 -5.11 20.52
CA GLN A 219 21.92 -6.42 21.12
C GLN A 219 21.53 -7.48 20.08
N GLU A 220 22.43 -8.44 19.88
CA GLU A 220 22.27 -9.55 18.93
C GLU A 220 22.07 -10.85 19.71
N LEU A 221 20.95 -11.52 19.44
CA LEU A 221 20.55 -12.76 20.10
C LEU A 221 20.10 -13.81 19.08
N LEU A 222 20.22 -15.09 19.39
CA LEU A 222 19.74 -16.21 18.58
C LEU A 222 20.16 -16.14 17.09
N GLY A 223 21.42 -15.76 16.83
CA GLY A 223 21.96 -15.67 15.46
C GLY A 223 21.51 -14.42 14.69
N GLY A 224 20.96 -13.43 15.37
CA GLY A 224 20.73 -12.10 14.77
C GLY A 224 22.04 -11.43 14.39
N ARG A 225 22.01 -10.59 13.34
CA ARG A 225 23.16 -9.86 12.86
C ARG A 225 22.82 -8.41 12.56
N ILE A 226 23.57 -7.47 13.15
CA ILE A 226 23.45 -6.03 12.86
C ILE A 226 24.70 -5.61 12.08
N ILE A 227 24.51 -5.05 10.88
CA ILE A 227 25.58 -4.64 9.98
C ILE A 227 25.50 -3.12 9.83
N LEU A 228 26.59 -2.44 10.19
CA LEU A 228 26.72 -1.00 9.98
C LEU A 228 27.31 -0.77 8.59
N GLU A 229 26.55 -0.14 7.72
CA GLU A 229 26.98 0.22 6.36
C GLU A 229 27.67 1.58 6.38
N LYS A 230 28.81 1.68 5.66
CA LYS A 230 29.62 2.91 5.60
C LYS A 230 29.18 3.81 4.46
#